data_19e339433892c7104b22a74645b51ae1
#
_entry.id   19e339433892c7104b22a74645b51ae1
#
_cell.length_a   1.000
_cell.length_b   1.000
_cell.length_c   1.000
_cell.angle_alpha   90.00
_cell.angle_beta   90.00
_cell.angle_gamma   90.00
#
_symmetry.space_group_name_H-M   'P 1'
#
loop_
_entity.id
_entity.type
_entity.pdbx_description
1 polymer ?
#
loop_
_entity_poly.entity_id
_entity_poly.type
_entity_poly.pdbx_seq_one_letter_code
_entity_poly.pdbx_strand_id
1 'polypeptide(L)'
;MRANKDWYWQGMKNAIKAYVKKCDTCQRIKIETSSPTSLLQPLPIPFKPWHSISMDFIEGLPTSNKQNVILVVVDRLTNYVHFIALAHPYTAAKVADLFMKFVFKLHGMSASIFSDRDIASTTTFW
;
A
#
# COMPACT_ATOMS: atom_id res chain seq x y z
N MET A 1 11.11 24.58 -16.30
CA MET A 1 11.19 24.94 -17.72
C MET A 1 11.92 26.27 -17.89
N ARG A 2 13.10 26.27 -18.56
CA ARG A 2 13.94 27.45 -18.71
C ARG A 2 13.72 28.20 -20.03
N ALA A 3 12.52 28.18 -20.60
CA ALA A 3 12.24 28.88 -21.87
C ALA A 3 12.33 30.42 -21.78
N ASN A 4 12.37 30.94 -20.55
CA ASN A 4 12.33 32.41 -20.34
C ASN A 4 13.70 33.11 -20.42
N LYS A 5 14.79 32.39 -20.64
CA LYS A 5 16.13 32.97 -20.72
C LYS A 5 16.50 33.43 -22.14
N ASP A 6 15.98 32.71 -23.15
CA ASP A 6 16.43 32.86 -24.52
C ASP A 6 15.34 33.35 -25.48
N TRP A 7 14.07 33.31 -25.07
CA TRP A 7 12.92 33.64 -25.91
C TRP A 7 11.86 34.44 -25.15
N TYR A 8 11.37 35.52 -25.76
CA TYR A 8 10.26 36.31 -25.24
C TYR A 8 9.34 36.80 -26.35
N TRP A 9 8.05 36.67 -26.15
CA TRP A 9 7.01 37.31 -26.97
C TRP A 9 5.80 37.70 -26.08
N GLN A 10 5.04 38.67 -26.57
CA GLN A 10 3.86 39.15 -25.85
C GLN A 10 2.81 38.03 -25.72
N GLY A 11 2.34 37.78 -24.49
CA GLY A 11 1.38 36.70 -24.22
C GLY A 11 1.98 35.29 -24.07
N MET A 12 3.33 35.16 -24.07
CA MET A 12 4.05 33.90 -23.99
C MET A 12 3.53 32.96 -22.91
N LYS A 13 3.28 33.45 -21.67
CA LYS A 13 2.79 32.62 -20.56
C LYS A 13 1.45 31.97 -20.86
N ASN A 14 0.53 32.71 -21.49
CA ASN A 14 -0.79 32.23 -21.85
C ASN A 14 -0.72 31.24 -23.02
N ALA A 15 0.11 31.52 -24.02
CA ALA A 15 0.33 30.62 -25.15
C ALA A 15 0.93 29.27 -24.70
N ILE A 16 1.95 29.29 -23.82
CA ILE A 16 2.53 28.06 -23.26
C ILE A 16 1.52 27.29 -22.42
N LYS A 17 0.75 27.97 -21.55
CA LYS A 17 -0.32 27.32 -20.76
C LYS A 17 -1.36 26.64 -21.65
N ALA A 18 -1.80 27.31 -22.72
CA ALA A 18 -2.77 26.76 -23.66
C ALA A 18 -2.22 25.54 -24.42
N TYR A 19 -0.95 25.61 -24.84
CA TYR A 19 -0.28 24.48 -25.49
C TYR A 19 -0.17 23.26 -24.56
N VAL A 20 0.34 23.46 -23.35
CA VAL A 20 0.49 22.38 -22.36
C VAL A 20 -0.86 21.77 -22.00
N LYS A 21 -1.93 22.58 -21.90
CA LYS A 21 -3.29 22.10 -21.60
C LYS A 21 -3.86 21.20 -22.71
N LYS A 22 -3.48 21.44 -23.97
CA LYS A 22 -3.93 20.66 -25.13
C LYS A 22 -3.03 19.46 -25.45
N CYS A 23 -1.84 19.40 -24.86
CA CYS A 23 -0.87 18.34 -25.12
C CYS A 23 -1.21 17.08 -24.30
N ASP A 24 -1.63 15.99 -24.96
CA ASP A 24 -1.97 14.73 -24.32
C ASP A 24 -0.81 14.15 -23.50
N THR A 25 0.39 14.13 -24.04
CA THR A 25 1.61 13.69 -23.34
C THR A 25 1.86 14.49 -22.06
N CYS A 26 1.75 15.84 -22.13
CA CYS A 26 1.93 16.68 -20.96
C CYS A 26 0.87 16.45 -19.89
N GLN A 27 -0.37 16.15 -20.28
CA GLN A 27 -1.45 15.88 -19.32
C GLN A 27 -1.29 14.53 -18.64
N ARG A 28 -0.82 13.51 -19.35
CA ARG A 28 -0.58 12.17 -18.77
C ARG A 28 0.63 12.13 -17.84
N ILE A 29 1.68 12.91 -18.12
CA ILE A 29 2.91 12.94 -17.32
C ILE A 29 2.81 13.94 -16.15
N LYS A 30 1.83 14.84 -16.18
CA LYS A 30 1.68 15.86 -15.14
C LYS A 30 1.22 15.22 -13.83
N ILE A 31 2.17 15.02 -12.92
CA ILE A 31 1.87 14.66 -11.54
C ILE A 31 1.14 15.86 -10.89
N GLU A 32 -0.06 15.63 -10.39
CA GLU A 32 -0.75 16.64 -9.58
C GLU A 32 0.05 16.90 -8.30
N THR A 33 0.59 18.09 -8.18
CA THR A 33 1.25 18.58 -6.97
C THR A 33 0.26 19.23 -5.99
N SER A 34 -1.03 18.90 -6.10
CA SER A 34 -2.01 19.31 -5.10
C SER A 34 -1.77 18.53 -3.81
N SER A 35 -1.77 19.21 -2.68
CA SER A 35 -1.77 18.57 -1.37
C SER A 35 -2.90 17.54 -1.33
N PRO A 36 -2.68 16.33 -0.78
CA PRO A 36 -3.73 15.33 -0.66
C PRO A 36 -4.94 15.97 0.04
N THR A 37 -6.11 15.82 -0.55
CA THR A 37 -7.37 16.46 -0.10
C THR A 37 -7.88 15.94 1.24
N SER A 38 -7.28 14.89 1.78
CA SER A 38 -7.57 14.37 3.11
C SER A 38 -6.34 14.42 4.00
N LEU A 39 -6.48 15.03 5.17
CA LEU A 39 -5.47 14.93 6.23
C LEU A 39 -5.39 13.46 6.65
N LEU A 40 -4.22 12.85 6.47
CA LEU A 40 -3.93 11.54 7.03
C LEU A 40 -4.02 11.66 8.56
N GLN A 41 -5.02 11.05 9.16
CA GLN A 41 -5.09 10.95 10.61
C GLN A 41 -4.17 9.81 11.05
N PRO A 42 -3.19 10.09 11.93
CA PRO A 42 -2.33 9.03 12.45
C PRO A 42 -3.17 8.04 13.26
N LEU A 43 -2.98 6.76 12.99
CA LEU A 43 -3.59 5.71 13.78
C LEU A 43 -3.02 5.73 15.22
N PRO A 44 -3.83 5.43 16.25
CA PRO A 44 -3.36 5.40 17.62
C PRO A 44 -2.22 4.39 17.79
N ILE A 45 -1.25 4.75 18.61
CA ILE A 45 -0.11 3.86 18.93
C ILE A 45 -0.62 2.78 19.90
N PRO A 46 -0.39 1.48 19.60
CA PRO A 46 -0.77 0.40 20.50
C PRO A 46 -0.03 0.49 21.84
N PHE A 47 -0.67 0.10 22.94
CA PHE A 47 -0.09 0.15 24.29
C PHE A 47 0.70 -1.11 24.68
N LYS A 48 0.56 -2.20 23.93
CA LYS A 48 1.30 -3.46 24.15
C LYS A 48 1.62 -4.14 22.82
N PRO A 49 2.70 -4.97 22.76
CA PRO A 49 3.03 -5.78 21.59
C PRO A 49 1.88 -6.69 21.16
N TRP A 50 1.71 -6.88 19.87
CA TRP A 50 0.70 -7.75 19.23
C TRP A 50 -0.76 -7.37 19.51
N HIS A 51 -1.00 -6.21 20.11
CA HIS A 51 -2.35 -5.68 20.30
C HIS A 51 -2.97 -5.19 19.00
N SER A 52 -2.16 -4.59 18.16
CA SER A 52 -2.57 -4.05 16.86
C SER A 52 -1.54 -4.44 15.81
N ILE A 53 -2.00 -5.12 14.77
CA ILE A 53 -1.14 -5.62 13.69
C ILE A 53 -1.54 -5.03 12.34
N SER A 54 -0.59 -5.00 11.42
CA SER A 54 -0.87 -4.77 10.00
C SER A 54 -0.55 -6.03 9.21
N MET A 55 -1.36 -6.29 8.17
CA MET A 55 -1.20 -7.44 7.27
C MET A 55 -1.15 -6.93 5.83
N ASP A 56 -0.25 -7.51 5.06
CA ASP A 56 -0.08 -7.21 3.64
C ASP A 56 0.39 -8.44 2.88
N PHE A 57 0.27 -8.43 1.54
CA PHE A 57 0.68 -9.50 0.66
C PHE A 57 1.72 -9.03 -0.35
N ILE A 58 2.81 -9.74 -0.46
CA ILE A 58 3.81 -9.54 -1.52
C ILE A 58 3.57 -10.60 -2.58
N GLU A 59 3.02 -10.19 -3.71
CA GLU A 59 2.68 -11.06 -4.84
C GLU A 59 3.67 -10.90 -6.00
N GLY A 60 3.52 -11.74 -7.04
CA GLY A 60 4.36 -11.69 -8.24
C GLY A 60 5.78 -12.21 -8.05
N LEU A 61 6.03 -12.94 -6.98
CA LEU A 61 7.35 -13.53 -6.71
C LEU A 61 7.60 -14.77 -7.57
N PRO A 62 8.87 -15.07 -7.91
CA PRO A 62 9.23 -16.34 -8.54
C PRO A 62 8.79 -17.52 -7.68
N THR A 63 8.23 -18.56 -8.31
CA THR A 63 7.76 -19.74 -7.60
C THR A 63 8.93 -20.51 -6.98
N SER A 64 8.90 -20.70 -5.67
CA SER A 64 9.84 -21.53 -4.90
C SER A 64 9.04 -22.50 -4.03
N ASN A 65 9.33 -23.79 -4.10
CA ASN A 65 8.59 -24.83 -3.36
C ASN A 65 7.05 -24.74 -3.50
N LYS A 66 6.56 -24.42 -4.71
CA LYS A 66 5.14 -24.19 -5.03
C LYS A 66 4.51 -22.97 -4.33
N GLN A 67 5.32 -22.07 -3.80
CA GLN A 67 4.89 -20.83 -3.16
C GLN A 67 5.41 -19.64 -3.94
N ASN A 68 4.61 -18.60 -4.11
CA ASN A 68 4.91 -17.41 -4.91
C ASN A 68 4.32 -16.13 -4.32
N VAL A 69 3.81 -16.20 -3.08
CA VAL A 69 3.26 -15.09 -2.31
C VAL A 69 3.81 -15.13 -0.89
N ILE A 70 4.04 -13.98 -0.30
CA ILE A 70 4.41 -13.84 1.11
C ILE A 70 3.33 -13.04 1.82
N LEU A 71 2.71 -13.64 2.84
CA LEU A 71 1.90 -12.91 3.82
C LEU A 71 2.85 -12.26 4.82
N VAL A 72 2.75 -10.95 4.95
CA VAL A 72 3.52 -10.12 5.88
C VAL A 72 2.62 -9.72 7.03
N VAL A 73 2.99 -10.06 8.26
CA VAL A 73 2.25 -9.65 9.47
C VAL A 73 3.20 -8.86 10.37
N VAL A 74 2.86 -7.60 10.62
CA VAL A 74 3.71 -6.65 11.36
C VAL A 74 3.04 -6.23 12.65
N ASP A 75 3.72 -6.34 13.76
CA ASP A 75 3.31 -5.68 15.02
C ASP A 75 3.54 -4.18 14.92
N ARG A 76 2.49 -3.38 15.10
CA ARG A 76 2.53 -1.93 14.93
C ARG A 76 3.26 -1.19 16.05
N LEU A 77 3.52 -1.84 17.17
CA LEU A 77 4.26 -1.22 18.27
C LEU A 77 5.79 -1.44 18.13
N THR A 78 6.18 -2.69 17.90
CA THR A 78 7.60 -3.09 17.90
C THR A 78 8.23 -3.14 16.51
N ASN A 79 7.40 -3.10 15.46
CA ASN A 79 7.78 -3.37 14.06
C ASN A 79 8.36 -4.79 13.84
N TYR A 80 8.07 -5.72 14.75
CA TYR A 80 8.42 -7.12 14.55
C TYR A 80 7.57 -7.72 13.44
N VAL A 81 8.17 -8.53 12.56
CA VAL A 81 7.52 -9.02 11.34
C VAL A 81 7.57 -10.54 11.28
N HIS A 82 6.44 -11.14 10.90
CA HIS A 82 6.37 -12.51 10.41
C HIS A 82 6.19 -12.54 8.90
N PHE A 83 7.04 -13.27 8.21
CA PHE A 83 6.93 -13.57 6.78
C PHE A 83 6.47 -15.01 6.62
N ILE A 84 5.31 -15.21 6.03
CA ILE A 84 4.67 -16.52 5.89
C ILE A 84 4.45 -16.78 4.40
N ALA A 85 5.11 -17.80 3.86
CA ALA A 85 4.99 -18.14 2.46
C ALA A 85 3.70 -18.91 2.18
N LEU A 86 3.02 -18.57 1.06
CA LEU A 86 1.82 -19.25 0.58
C LEU A 86 1.78 -19.30 -0.94
N ALA A 87 0.93 -20.17 -1.48
CA ALA A 87 0.75 -20.37 -2.91
C ALA A 87 -0.47 -19.60 -3.41
N HIS A 88 -0.33 -18.92 -4.54
CA HIS A 88 -1.48 -18.38 -5.28
C HIS A 88 -2.09 -19.49 -6.19
N PRO A 89 -3.43 -19.62 -6.28
CA PRO A 89 -4.45 -18.83 -5.60
C PRO A 89 -4.64 -19.26 -4.13
N TYR A 90 -4.93 -18.30 -3.27
CA TYR A 90 -5.21 -18.51 -1.85
C TYR A 90 -6.61 -18.00 -1.47
N THR A 91 -7.15 -18.54 -0.39
CA THR A 91 -8.46 -18.15 0.15
C THR A 91 -8.29 -17.51 1.53
N ALA A 92 -9.27 -16.73 1.97
CA ALA A 92 -9.29 -16.16 3.32
C ALA A 92 -9.14 -17.23 4.41
N ALA A 93 -9.80 -18.39 4.26
CA ALA A 93 -9.65 -19.52 5.18
C ALA A 93 -8.21 -20.01 5.28
N LYS A 94 -7.49 -20.08 4.14
CA LYS A 94 -6.08 -20.46 4.14
C LYS A 94 -5.18 -19.44 4.83
N VAL A 95 -5.44 -18.15 4.61
CA VAL A 95 -4.73 -17.06 5.30
C VAL A 95 -4.96 -17.14 6.80
N ALA A 96 -6.20 -17.36 7.22
CA ALA A 96 -6.56 -17.51 8.61
C ALA A 96 -5.88 -18.72 9.29
N ASP A 97 -5.83 -19.88 8.63
CA ASP A 97 -5.11 -21.06 9.12
C ASP A 97 -3.62 -20.75 9.36
N LEU A 98 -3.00 -20.04 8.42
CA LEU A 98 -1.59 -19.64 8.54
C LEU A 98 -1.38 -18.63 9.67
N PHE A 99 -2.29 -17.67 9.80
CA PHE A 99 -2.28 -16.70 10.90
C PHE A 99 -2.39 -17.41 12.26
N MET A 100 -3.34 -18.31 12.41
CA MET A 100 -3.54 -19.10 13.64
C MET A 100 -2.31 -19.93 13.98
N LYS A 101 -1.71 -20.54 12.98
CA LYS A 101 -0.55 -21.43 13.16
C LYS A 101 0.73 -20.68 13.52
N PHE A 102 1.01 -19.54 12.88
CA PHE A 102 2.31 -18.88 12.98
C PHE A 102 2.29 -17.61 13.84
N VAL A 103 1.17 -16.91 13.97
CA VAL A 103 1.08 -15.67 14.72
C VAL A 103 0.30 -15.86 16.02
N PHE A 104 -0.95 -16.32 15.92
CA PHE A 104 -1.82 -16.47 17.09
C PHE A 104 -1.21 -17.43 18.13
N LYS A 105 -0.64 -18.54 17.70
CA LYS A 105 -0.01 -19.51 18.60
C LYS A 105 1.11 -18.91 19.45
N LEU A 106 1.81 -17.89 18.94
CA LEU A 106 2.93 -17.27 19.61
C LEU A 106 2.54 -16.04 20.45
N HIS A 107 1.58 -15.26 19.95
CA HIS A 107 1.31 -13.91 20.44
C HIS A 107 -0.13 -13.72 20.96
N GLY A 108 -1.00 -14.69 20.71
CA GLY A 108 -2.43 -14.57 21.03
C GLY A 108 -3.21 -13.77 19.99
N MET A 109 -4.47 -13.44 20.32
CA MET A 109 -5.34 -12.68 19.45
C MET A 109 -5.03 -11.19 19.53
N SER A 110 -4.83 -10.54 18.39
CA SER A 110 -4.75 -9.09 18.27
C SER A 110 -6.13 -8.46 18.38
N ALA A 111 -6.21 -7.27 18.97
CA ALA A 111 -7.48 -6.54 19.12
C ALA A 111 -7.88 -5.81 17.83
N SER A 112 -6.91 -5.51 16.96
CA SER A 112 -7.16 -4.85 15.67
C SER A 112 -6.18 -5.32 14.61
N ILE A 113 -6.70 -5.47 13.38
CA ILE A 113 -5.95 -5.84 12.19
C ILE A 113 -6.17 -4.75 11.15
N PHE A 114 -5.08 -4.22 10.61
CA PHE A 114 -5.07 -3.25 9.52
C PHE A 114 -4.55 -3.96 8.26
N SER A 115 -5.34 -3.95 7.21
CA SER A 115 -4.94 -4.48 5.90
C SER A 115 -5.41 -3.53 4.81
N ASP A 116 -4.77 -3.58 3.66
CA ASP A 116 -5.32 -2.94 2.46
C ASP A 116 -6.61 -3.65 2.03
N ARG A 117 -7.41 -2.99 1.19
CA ARG A 117 -8.73 -3.50 0.74
C ARG A 117 -8.58 -4.66 -0.25
N ASP A 118 -7.84 -5.66 0.11
CA ASP A 118 -7.76 -6.89 -0.68
C ASP A 118 -8.98 -7.79 -0.44
N ILE A 119 -9.41 -8.53 -1.45
CA ILE A 119 -10.58 -9.42 -1.40
C ILE A 119 -10.47 -10.43 -0.24
N ALA A 120 -9.25 -10.89 0.05
CA ALA A 120 -8.98 -11.84 1.13
C ALA A 120 -9.18 -11.23 2.54
N SER A 121 -9.06 -9.90 2.69
CA SER A 121 -9.19 -9.21 3.98
C SER A 121 -10.61 -8.72 4.28
N THR A 122 -11.50 -8.70 3.29
CA THR A 122 -12.89 -8.19 3.43
C THR A 122 -13.95 -9.28 3.65
N THR A 123 -13.54 -10.54 3.78
CA THR A 123 -14.50 -11.64 4.00
C THR A 123 -14.89 -11.78 5.47
N THR A 124 -16.08 -12.37 5.73
CA THR A 124 -16.71 -12.59 7.06
C THR A 124 -15.90 -13.45 8.02
N PHE A 125 -14.65 -13.77 7.72
CA PHE A 125 -13.81 -14.60 8.58
C PHE A 125 -13.13 -13.80 9.72
N TRP A 126 -12.94 -12.49 9.54
CA TRP A 126 -12.26 -11.59 10.51
C TRP A 126 -13.23 -10.90 11.45
#